data_826a1d281f1e3dbebe4d5fd4f47a9f11
#
_entry.id   826a1d281f1e3dbebe4d5fd4f47a9f11
#
_cell.length_a   1.000
_cell.length_b   1.000
_cell.length_c   1.000
_cell.angle_alpha   90.00
_cell.angle_beta   90.00
_cell.angle_gamma   90.00
#
_symmetry.space_group_name_H-M   'P 1'
#
loop_
_entity.id
_entity.type
_entity.pdbx_description
1 polymer ?
#
loop_
_entity_poly.entity_id
_entity_poly.type
_entity_poly.pdbx_seq_one_letter_code
_entity_poly.pdbx_strand_id
1 'polypeptide(L)'
;ILNQIEIPKTMGVIVRTAGANKTKNEVEKDLQNTLKTWEEIREKAINSNAPSLIYEEGDIIKRALRDIYDNNTKNIYVDGNEGYQKAKKFMKELLPKNVKFIKKYRGKIPLFHDAKIEKELNNIFEPTVKLKSGGYLVINPTEALVAIDINSGQSTKQINIEKTALNTNLEAAEEISRQIKLRDLSGLIVIDFIDMSNFYNRRTVERKMRESIRKDRARIQVGKISNFGLLEMTRQRLREGSIKWETSLSLESFSQKIIKKIELLAFKNKTKSIRASIPSKVKLYIDTNLA
;
A
#
# COMPACT_ATOMS: atom_id res chain seq x y z
N ILE A 1 -2.65 28.34 13.86
CA ILE A 1 -1.52 28.42 12.90
C ILE A 1 -1.97 29.19 11.66
N LEU A 2 -3.06 28.80 10.96
CA LEU A 2 -3.50 29.45 9.70
C LEU A 2 -3.74 30.97 9.85
N ASN A 3 -4.33 31.41 10.95
CA ASN A 3 -4.57 32.85 11.21
C ASN A 3 -3.29 33.66 11.45
N GLN A 4 -2.13 33.01 11.50
CA GLN A 4 -0.82 33.63 11.74
C GLN A 4 0.10 33.60 10.51
N ILE A 5 -0.40 33.09 9.39
CA ILE A 5 0.34 32.97 8.12
C ILE A 5 -0.33 33.89 7.10
N GLU A 6 0.47 34.68 6.40
CA GLU A 6 -0.01 35.53 5.31
C GLU A 6 -0.37 34.69 4.09
N ILE A 7 -1.68 34.64 3.78
CA ILE A 7 -2.23 33.93 2.62
C ILE A 7 -2.67 34.99 1.60
N PRO A 8 -2.31 34.86 0.32
CA PRO A 8 -2.79 35.76 -0.71
C PRO A 8 -4.33 35.80 -0.74
N LYS A 9 -4.93 36.96 -0.79
CA LYS A 9 -6.40 37.15 -0.74
C LYS A 9 -7.17 36.42 -1.84
N THR A 10 -6.50 36.07 -2.92
CA THR A 10 -7.06 35.36 -4.08
C THR A 10 -7.00 33.84 -3.97
N MET A 11 -6.42 33.32 -2.88
CA MET A 11 -6.18 31.87 -2.71
C MET A 11 -6.82 31.35 -1.44
N GLY A 12 -7.35 30.11 -1.51
CA GLY A 12 -7.75 29.32 -0.35
C GLY A 12 -6.67 28.31 0.02
N VAL A 13 -6.46 28.09 1.31
CA VAL A 13 -5.47 27.11 1.81
C VAL A 13 -6.16 26.09 2.69
N ILE A 14 -5.87 24.82 2.43
CA ILE A 14 -6.34 23.68 3.21
C ILE A 14 -5.11 22.97 3.77
N VAL A 15 -4.98 22.93 5.10
CA VAL A 15 -3.96 22.09 5.75
C VAL A 15 -4.49 20.67 5.89
N ARG A 16 -3.84 19.73 5.20
CA ARG A 16 -4.20 18.32 5.28
C ARG A 16 -3.74 17.71 6.62
N THR A 17 -4.25 16.51 6.94
CA THR A 17 -3.89 15.73 8.14
C THR A 17 -2.38 15.51 8.31
N ALA A 18 -1.63 15.43 7.22
CA ALA A 18 -0.16 15.36 7.25
C ALA A 18 0.51 16.60 7.86
N GLY A 19 -0.17 17.76 7.85
CA GLY A 19 0.27 19.00 8.51
C GLY A 19 -0.13 19.08 9.99
N ALA A 20 -0.95 18.18 10.51
CA ALA A 20 -1.24 18.09 11.94
C ALA A 20 0.07 17.78 12.68
N ASN A 21 0.37 18.49 13.76
CA ASN A 21 1.61 18.38 14.54
C ASN A 21 2.88 18.98 13.89
N LYS A 22 2.74 19.75 12.81
CA LYS A 22 3.85 20.53 12.24
C LYS A 22 3.95 21.92 12.89
N THR A 23 5.17 22.45 12.95
CA THR A 23 5.41 23.80 13.46
C THR A 23 4.92 24.86 12.47
N LYS A 24 4.65 26.08 12.96
CA LYS A 24 4.28 27.22 12.10
C LYS A 24 5.28 27.40 10.96
N ASN A 25 6.57 27.39 11.26
CA ASN A 25 7.64 27.61 10.27
C ASN A 25 7.67 26.52 9.17
N GLU A 26 7.36 25.26 9.53
CA GLU A 26 7.28 24.18 8.54
C GLU A 26 6.10 24.36 7.59
N VAL A 27 4.93 24.75 8.13
CA VAL A 27 3.72 25.01 7.34
C VAL A 27 3.91 26.24 6.43
N GLU A 28 4.51 27.32 6.96
CA GLU A 28 4.78 28.53 6.20
C GLU A 28 5.76 28.28 5.05
N LYS A 29 6.82 27.51 5.30
CA LYS A 29 7.78 27.12 4.27
C LYS A 29 7.16 26.23 3.20
N ASP A 30 6.27 25.31 3.57
CA ASP A 30 5.54 24.47 2.63
C ASP A 30 4.59 25.29 1.75
N LEU A 31 3.92 26.29 2.34
CA LEU A 31 3.09 27.24 1.59
C LEU A 31 3.94 28.01 0.57
N GLN A 32 5.10 28.56 0.97
CA GLN A 32 6.00 29.29 0.07
C GLN A 32 6.50 28.41 -1.08
N ASN A 33 6.87 27.15 -0.81
CA ASN A 33 7.26 26.19 -1.83
C ASN A 33 6.12 25.88 -2.81
N THR A 34 4.89 25.75 -2.30
CA THR A 34 3.70 25.51 -3.12
C THR A 34 3.39 26.71 -4.03
N LEU A 35 3.49 27.92 -3.50
CA LEU A 35 3.31 29.15 -4.27
C LEU A 35 4.37 29.27 -5.37
N LYS A 36 5.63 29.00 -5.06
CA LYS A 36 6.71 28.99 -6.06
C LYS A 36 6.45 27.97 -7.17
N THR A 37 6.05 26.76 -6.82
CA THR A 37 5.69 25.73 -7.80
C THR A 37 4.52 26.19 -8.69
N TRP A 38 3.53 26.85 -8.12
CA TRP A 38 2.40 27.43 -8.88
C TRP A 38 2.85 28.48 -9.88
N GLU A 39 3.75 29.39 -9.49
CA GLU A 39 4.31 30.39 -10.40
C GLU A 39 5.11 29.74 -11.55
N GLU A 40 5.93 28.74 -11.26
CA GLU A 40 6.66 27.96 -12.27
C GLU A 40 5.71 27.27 -13.26
N ILE A 41 4.60 26.72 -12.78
CA ILE A 41 3.54 26.10 -13.63
C ILE A 41 2.91 27.17 -14.51
N ARG A 42 2.56 28.33 -13.93
CA ARG A 42 1.93 29.41 -14.65
C ARG A 42 2.83 29.97 -15.76
N GLU A 43 4.08 30.22 -15.47
CA GLU A 43 5.07 30.70 -16.44
C GLU A 43 5.25 29.68 -17.60
N LYS A 44 5.38 28.39 -17.28
CA LYS A 44 5.48 27.35 -18.31
C LYS A 44 4.22 27.29 -19.15
N ALA A 45 3.03 27.38 -18.54
CA ALA A 45 1.77 27.32 -19.28
C ALA A 45 1.63 28.47 -20.27
N ILE A 46 2.04 29.68 -19.89
CA ILE A 46 1.99 30.88 -20.76
C ILE A 46 2.99 30.76 -21.91
N ASN A 47 4.18 30.20 -21.67
CA ASN A 47 5.28 30.15 -22.63
C ASN A 47 5.29 28.87 -23.47
N SER A 48 4.34 27.94 -23.28
CA SER A 48 4.31 26.67 -23.98
C SER A 48 3.19 26.62 -25.03
N ASN A 49 3.47 26.00 -26.16
CA ASN A 49 2.45 25.71 -27.16
C ASN A 49 1.68 24.43 -26.82
N ALA A 50 0.37 24.44 -26.99
CA ALA A 50 -0.46 23.26 -26.75
C ALA A 50 -0.34 22.25 -27.92
N PRO A 51 -0.33 20.93 -27.67
CA PRO A 51 -0.29 20.26 -26.35
C PRO A 51 1.15 20.13 -25.83
N SER A 52 1.39 20.45 -24.56
CA SER A 52 2.69 20.25 -23.90
C SER A 52 2.53 19.85 -22.43
N LEU A 53 3.48 19.07 -21.92
CA LEU A 53 3.53 18.70 -20.49
C LEU A 53 4.03 19.88 -19.67
N ILE A 54 3.14 20.52 -18.92
CA ILE A 54 3.45 21.68 -18.08
C ILE A 54 4.03 21.25 -16.74
N TYR A 55 3.37 20.30 -16.07
CA TYR A 55 3.75 19.83 -14.75
C TYR A 55 3.40 18.37 -14.54
N GLU A 56 4.30 17.62 -13.92
CA GLU A 56 4.08 16.24 -13.51
C GLU A 56 4.58 16.05 -12.07
N GLU A 57 3.69 15.60 -11.20
CA GLU A 57 4.03 15.28 -9.80
C GLU A 57 4.63 13.86 -9.64
N GLY A 58 5.02 13.22 -10.73
CA GLY A 58 5.33 11.80 -10.80
C GLY A 58 6.63 11.32 -10.16
N ASP A 59 7.54 12.21 -9.74
CA ASP A 59 8.84 11.78 -9.21
C ASP A 59 8.70 11.12 -7.82
N ILE A 60 8.87 9.79 -7.81
CA ILE A 60 8.81 8.96 -6.59
C ILE A 60 9.82 9.41 -5.54
N ILE A 61 11.00 9.91 -5.95
CA ILE A 61 12.04 10.37 -5.04
C ILE A 61 11.58 11.61 -4.29
N LYS A 62 11.03 12.60 -5.00
CA LYS A 62 10.49 13.81 -4.38
C LYS A 62 9.38 13.48 -3.40
N ARG A 63 8.47 12.59 -3.80
CA ARG A 63 7.35 12.14 -2.98
C ARG A 63 7.83 11.41 -1.72
N ALA A 64 8.79 10.50 -1.85
CA ALA A 64 9.37 9.78 -0.72
C ALA A 64 10.06 10.74 0.27
N LEU A 65 10.86 11.67 -0.23
CA LEU A 65 11.56 12.64 0.60
C LEU A 65 10.59 13.61 1.30
N ARG A 66 9.51 14.02 0.64
CA ARG A 66 8.51 14.91 1.23
C ARG A 66 7.68 14.22 2.31
N ASP A 67 7.25 12.97 2.02
CA ASP A 67 6.21 12.28 2.79
C ASP A 67 6.75 11.34 3.87
N ILE A 68 7.94 10.75 3.67
CA ILE A 68 8.46 9.68 4.52
C ILE A 68 9.65 10.15 5.36
N TYR A 69 10.43 11.14 4.87
CA TYR A 69 11.59 11.65 5.59
C TYR A 69 11.19 12.24 6.96
N ASP A 70 11.91 11.84 7.99
CA ASP A 70 11.77 12.34 9.35
C ASP A 70 13.15 12.66 9.97
N ASN A 71 13.15 13.29 11.16
CA ASN A 71 14.38 13.68 11.87
C ASN A 71 15.18 12.48 12.40
N ASN A 72 14.60 11.27 12.43
CA ASN A 72 15.27 10.04 12.85
C ASN A 72 16.00 9.36 11.70
N THR A 73 15.77 9.81 10.47
CA THR A 73 16.38 9.25 9.26
C THR A 73 17.87 9.62 9.21
N LYS A 74 18.74 8.63 9.36
CA LYS A 74 20.20 8.82 9.40
C LYS A 74 20.86 8.80 8.02
N ASN A 75 20.35 7.96 7.09
CA ASN A 75 20.91 7.83 5.75
C ASN A 75 19.79 7.55 4.74
N ILE A 76 19.97 8.07 3.53
CA ILE A 76 19.10 7.86 2.39
C ILE A 76 19.98 7.37 1.25
N TYR A 77 19.93 6.08 0.96
CA TYR A 77 20.68 5.50 -0.15
C TYR A 77 19.86 5.56 -1.43
N VAL A 78 20.47 6.09 -2.47
CA VAL A 78 19.84 6.21 -3.79
C VAL A 78 20.70 5.52 -4.83
N ASP A 79 20.09 4.60 -5.56
CA ASP A 79 20.72 3.91 -6.67
C ASP A 79 20.63 4.73 -7.96
N GLY A 80 21.63 4.60 -8.81
CA GLY A 80 21.77 5.38 -10.03
C GLY A 80 22.26 6.82 -9.82
N ASN A 81 22.90 7.38 -10.86
CA ASN A 81 23.46 8.73 -10.79
C ASN A 81 22.36 9.79 -10.91
N GLU A 82 21.42 9.60 -11.80
CA GLU A 82 20.31 10.51 -12.05
C GLU A 82 19.42 10.66 -10.81
N GLY A 83 19.00 9.53 -10.21
CA GLY A 83 18.21 9.51 -8.98
C GLY A 83 18.92 10.20 -7.82
N TYR A 84 20.23 9.96 -7.68
CA TYR A 84 21.03 10.62 -6.64
C TYR A 84 21.07 12.13 -6.83
N GLN A 85 21.28 12.64 -8.04
CA GLN A 85 21.31 14.09 -8.30
C GLN A 85 19.94 14.73 -8.07
N LYS A 86 18.85 14.08 -8.52
CA LYS A 86 17.48 14.53 -8.25
C LYS A 86 17.18 14.61 -6.74
N ALA A 87 17.51 13.54 -6.00
CA ALA A 87 17.33 13.51 -4.54
C ALA A 87 18.11 14.62 -3.84
N LYS A 88 19.36 14.83 -4.23
CA LYS A 88 20.24 15.87 -3.67
C LYS A 88 19.72 17.26 -3.94
N LYS A 89 19.29 17.53 -5.19
CA LYS A 89 18.71 18.83 -5.58
C LYS A 89 17.45 19.10 -4.76
N PHE A 90 16.52 18.16 -4.71
CA PHE A 90 15.26 18.33 -3.97
C PHE A 90 15.48 18.51 -2.47
N MET A 91 16.37 17.72 -1.85
CA MET A 91 16.70 17.88 -0.43
C MET A 91 17.36 19.23 -0.13
N LYS A 92 18.17 19.76 -1.07
CA LYS A 92 18.76 21.10 -0.92
C LYS A 92 17.69 22.21 -0.88
N GLU A 93 16.62 22.04 -1.66
CA GLU A 93 15.47 22.96 -1.68
C GLU A 93 14.62 22.82 -0.41
N LEU A 94 14.36 21.58 0.03
CA LEU A 94 13.48 21.29 1.17
C LEU A 94 14.18 21.54 2.51
N LEU A 95 15.34 20.90 2.74
CA LEU A 95 16.09 20.90 3.99
C LEU A 95 17.60 20.93 3.73
N PRO A 96 18.19 22.11 3.47
CA PRO A 96 19.60 22.25 3.07
C PRO A 96 20.60 21.60 4.04
N LYS A 97 20.32 21.63 5.35
CA LYS A 97 21.17 21.04 6.41
C LYS A 97 21.23 19.50 6.34
N ASN A 98 20.27 18.87 5.70
CA ASN A 98 20.09 17.41 5.70
C ASN A 98 20.56 16.74 4.39
N VAL A 99 21.09 17.51 3.44
CA VAL A 99 21.66 17.01 2.18
C VAL A 99 22.76 15.97 2.40
N LYS A 100 23.52 16.09 3.51
CA LYS A 100 24.57 15.15 3.91
C LYS A 100 24.09 13.72 4.15
N PHE A 101 22.80 13.52 4.43
CA PHE A 101 22.22 12.19 4.65
C PHE A 101 21.94 11.44 3.34
N ILE A 102 21.91 12.14 2.19
CA ILE A 102 21.73 11.51 0.90
C ILE A 102 23.06 10.92 0.43
N LYS A 103 23.09 9.61 0.24
CA LYS A 103 24.28 8.87 -0.20
C LYS A 103 24.00 8.12 -1.48
N LYS A 104 24.94 8.20 -2.43
CA LYS A 104 24.88 7.37 -3.64
C LYS A 104 25.21 5.94 -3.28
N TYR A 105 24.34 5.01 -3.65
CA TYR A 105 24.64 3.58 -3.53
C TYR A 105 25.74 3.20 -4.54
N ARG A 106 26.72 2.40 -4.09
CA ARG A 106 27.88 1.97 -4.88
C ARG A 106 28.11 0.45 -4.81
N GLY A 107 27.17 -0.29 -4.26
CA GLY A 107 27.25 -1.73 -4.17
C GLY A 107 27.20 -2.41 -5.55
N LYS A 108 27.74 -3.62 -5.64
CA LYS A 108 27.65 -4.47 -6.86
C LYS A 108 26.32 -5.23 -6.91
N ILE A 109 25.70 -5.47 -5.77
CA ILE A 109 24.41 -6.14 -5.63
C ILE A 109 23.32 -5.07 -5.72
N PRO A 110 22.15 -5.32 -6.35
CA PRO A 110 21.04 -4.38 -6.37
C PRO A 110 20.67 -3.92 -4.95
N LEU A 111 20.38 -2.62 -4.78
CA LEU A 111 20.18 -1.98 -3.48
C LEU A 111 19.16 -2.70 -2.59
N PHE A 112 18.03 -3.12 -3.15
CA PHE A 112 16.98 -3.80 -2.37
C PHE A 112 17.37 -5.21 -1.93
N HIS A 113 18.16 -5.92 -2.73
CA HIS A 113 18.74 -7.20 -2.34
C HIS A 113 19.76 -7.04 -1.23
N ASP A 114 20.67 -6.07 -1.34
CA ASP A 114 21.67 -5.76 -0.32
C ASP A 114 21.02 -5.36 1.02
N ALA A 115 19.98 -4.54 0.94
CA ALA A 115 19.18 -4.14 2.10
C ALA A 115 18.20 -5.23 2.60
N LYS A 116 18.13 -6.41 1.96
CA LYS A 116 17.22 -7.53 2.27
C LYS A 116 15.71 -7.14 2.18
N ILE A 117 15.40 -6.12 1.42
CA ILE A 117 14.03 -5.60 1.25
C ILE A 117 13.26 -6.35 0.16
N GLU A 118 13.94 -6.96 -0.81
CA GLU A 118 13.32 -7.61 -1.97
C GLU A 118 12.29 -8.69 -1.56
N LYS A 119 12.65 -9.50 -0.56
CA LYS A 119 11.75 -10.53 -0.03
C LYS A 119 10.52 -9.92 0.64
N GLU A 120 10.70 -8.85 1.43
CA GLU A 120 9.59 -8.14 2.09
C GLU A 120 8.66 -7.49 1.06
N LEU A 121 9.24 -6.96 -0.03
CA LEU A 121 8.47 -6.37 -1.13
C LEU A 121 7.57 -7.41 -1.81
N ASN A 122 8.09 -8.61 -2.07
CA ASN A 122 7.30 -9.71 -2.62
C ASN A 122 6.19 -10.16 -1.67
N ASN A 123 6.47 -10.22 -0.36
CA ASN A 123 5.48 -10.60 0.66
C ASN A 123 4.28 -9.63 0.73
N ILE A 124 4.41 -8.39 0.25
CA ILE A 124 3.29 -7.43 0.20
C ILE A 124 2.17 -7.93 -0.75
N PHE A 125 2.50 -8.72 -1.75
CA PHE A 125 1.54 -9.25 -2.72
C PHE A 125 0.90 -10.56 -2.26
N GLU A 126 1.47 -11.22 -1.24
CA GLU A 126 0.91 -12.46 -0.70
C GLU A 126 -0.30 -12.16 0.21
N PRO A 127 -1.43 -12.90 0.07
CA PRO A 127 -2.59 -12.69 0.93
C PRO A 127 -2.31 -13.10 2.38
N THR A 128 -1.43 -14.07 2.60
CA THR A 128 -1.13 -14.63 3.91
C THR A 128 0.10 -13.97 4.54
N VAL A 129 -0.03 -13.55 5.79
CA VAL A 129 1.05 -12.94 6.58
C VAL A 129 1.27 -13.76 7.85
N LYS A 130 2.48 -14.27 8.03
CA LYS A 130 2.84 -15.08 9.21
C LYS A 130 3.09 -14.19 10.43
N LEU A 131 2.59 -14.61 11.58
CA LEU A 131 2.87 -14.01 12.88
C LEU A 131 4.05 -14.71 13.55
N LYS A 132 4.73 -14.03 14.47
CA LYS A 132 5.89 -14.58 15.19
C LYS A 132 5.50 -15.73 16.13
N SER A 133 4.28 -15.70 16.66
CA SER A 133 3.72 -16.76 17.52
C SER A 133 3.43 -18.07 16.77
N GLY A 134 3.47 -18.07 15.43
CA GLY A 134 3.09 -19.20 14.57
C GLY A 134 1.66 -19.14 14.04
N GLY A 135 0.89 -18.11 14.41
CA GLY A 135 -0.37 -17.76 13.76
C GLY A 135 -0.16 -17.08 12.40
N TYR A 136 -1.22 -16.73 11.73
CA TYR A 136 -1.16 -16.00 10.47
C TYR A 136 -2.43 -15.18 10.23
N LEU A 137 -2.27 -14.14 9.40
CA LEU A 137 -3.35 -13.31 8.90
C LEU A 137 -3.65 -13.69 7.46
N VAL A 138 -4.91 -13.58 7.07
CA VAL A 138 -5.33 -13.66 5.66
C VAL A 138 -5.99 -12.34 5.29
N ILE A 139 -5.41 -11.63 4.33
CA ILE A 139 -5.85 -10.30 3.91
C ILE A 139 -6.45 -10.38 2.53
N ASN A 140 -7.76 -10.21 2.43
CA ASN A 140 -8.53 -10.32 1.20
C ASN A 140 -9.21 -8.99 0.85
N PRO A 141 -8.63 -8.19 -0.05
CA PRO A 141 -9.34 -7.04 -0.63
C PRO A 141 -10.49 -7.52 -1.52
N THR A 142 -11.68 -6.97 -1.29
CA THR A 142 -12.83 -7.16 -2.17
C THR A 142 -13.17 -5.84 -2.86
N GLU A 143 -14.21 -5.82 -3.67
CA GLU A 143 -14.67 -4.59 -4.33
C GLU A 143 -15.14 -3.54 -3.32
N ALA A 144 -15.84 -3.94 -2.26
CA ALA A 144 -16.47 -3.02 -1.30
C ALA A 144 -15.65 -2.79 -0.03
N LEU A 145 -14.88 -3.78 0.42
CA LEU A 145 -14.16 -3.74 1.69
C LEU A 145 -12.92 -4.63 1.67
N VAL A 146 -12.08 -4.47 2.67
CA VAL A 146 -10.97 -5.39 2.95
C VAL A 146 -11.34 -6.26 4.13
N ALA A 147 -11.37 -7.57 3.94
CA ALA A 147 -11.55 -8.55 5.00
C ALA A 147 -10.18 -9.04 5.49
N ILE A 148 -9.99 -9.12 6.81
CA ILE A 148 -8.78 -9.64 7.44
C ILE A 148 -9.20 -10.69 8.46
N ASP A 149 -8.77 -11.93 8.22
CA ASP A 149 -9.01 -13.08 9.10
C ASP A 149 -7.74 -13.41 9.89
N ILE A 150 -7.90 -13.81 11.16
CA ILE A 150 -6.81 -14.12 12.08
C ILE A 150 -6.88 -15.59 12.48
N ASN A 151 -5.82 -16.32 12.17
CA ASN A 151 -5.71 -17.73 12.51
C ASN A 151 -4.61 -17.96 13.56
N SER A 152 -4.92 -18.70 14.61
CA SER A 152 -3.96 -19.03 15.67
C SER A 152 -2.86 -20.01 15.21
N GLY A 153 -3.11 -20.77 14.13
CA GLY A 153 -2.15 -21.72 13.58
C GLY A 153 -1.64 -22.71 14.62
N GLN A 154 -0.31 -22.85 14.69
CA GLN A 154 0.36 -23.77 15.63
C GLN A 154 0.57 -23.17 17.04
N SER A 155 0.08 -21.97 17.32
CA SER A 155 0.23 -21.34 18.64
C SER A 155 -0.62 -21.99 19.75
N THR A 156 -1.33 -23.08 19.44
CA THR A 156 -2.20 -23.84 20.35
C THR A 156 -1.48 -24.59 21.48
N LYS A 157 -0.17 -24.41 21.64
CA LYS A 157 0.63 -25.07 22.68
C LYS A 157 0.39 -24.56 24.11
N GLN A 158 -0.42 -23.51 24.28
CA GLN A 158 -0.75 -23.01 25.63
C GLN A 158 -1.98 -23.72 26.19
N ILE A 159 -1.92 -24.06 27.49
CA ILE A 159 -2.97 -24.76 28.24
C ILE A 159 -4.26 -23.94 28.34
N ASN A 160 -4.20 -22.62 28.11
CA ASN A 160 -5.35 -21.72 28.23
C ASN A 160 -5.68 -21.10 26.86
N ILE A 161 -6.79 -21.52 26.27
CA ILE A 161 -7.30 -21.08 24.95
C ILE A 161 -7.52 -19.55 24.93
N GLU A 162 -8.13 -19.00 25.99
CA GLU A 162 -8.41 -17.55 26.10
C GLU A 162 -7.11 -16.72 26.08
N LYS A 163 -6.06 -17.20 26.77
CA LYS A 163 -4.77 -16.52 26.80
C LYS A 163 -4.05 -16.61 25.46
N THR A 164 -4.20 -17.73 24.77
CA THR A 164 -3.67 -17.91 23.40
C THR A 164 -4.36 -16.94 22.45
N ALA A 165 -5.69 -16.87 22.49
CA ALA A 165 -6.49 -15.95 21.67
C ALA A 165 -6.07 -14.49 21.91
N LEU A 166 -5.94 -14.07 23.18
CA LEU A 166 -5.51 -12.72 23.53
C LEU A 166 -4.12 -12.40 22.96
N ASN A 167 -3.14 -13.28 23.16
CA ASN A 167 -1.77 -13.04 22.71
C ASN A 167 -1.69 -12.98 21.17
N THR A 168 -2.35 -13.89 20.49
CA THR A 168 -2.42 -13.90 19.02
C THR A 168 -3.10 -12.64 18.50
N ASN A 169 -4.21 -12.23 19.10
CA ASN A 169 -4.94 -11.01 18.70
C ASN A 169 -4.13 -9.73 18.97
N LEU A 170 -3.34 -9.67 20.04
CA LEU A 170 -2.46 -8.52 20.32
C LEU A 170 -1.33 -8.41 19.29
N GLU A 171 -0.72 -9.52 18.93
CA GLU A 171 0.28 -9.58 17.89
C GLU A 171 -0.31 -9.25 16.52
N ALA A 172 -1.49 -9.82 16.21
CA ALA A 172 -2.24 -9.55 15.00
C ALA A 172 -2.58 -8.06 14.86
N ALA A 173 -3.05 -7.40 15.92
CA ALA A 173 -3.36 -5.97 15.90
C ALA A 173 -2.15 -5.10 15.52
N GLU A 174 -0.95 -5.46 15.98
CA GLU A 174 0.29 -4.77 15.61
C GLU A 174 0.67 -5.03 14.15
N GLU A 175 0.64 -6.29 13.71
CA GLU A 175 1.00 -6.64 12.33
C GLU A 175 -0.04 -6.14 11.32
N ILE A 176 -1.34 -6.20 11.63
CA ILE A 176 -2.41 -5.62 10.78
C ILE A 176 -2.17 -4.14 10.56
N SER A 177 -1.85 -3.39 11.61
CA SER A 177 -1.54 -1.96 11.50
C SER A 177 -0.35 -1.70 10.58
N ARG A 178 0.67 -2.56 10.62
CA ARG A 178 1.82 -2.52 9.72
C ARG A 178 1.41 -2.83 8.27
N GLN A 179 0.63 -3.89 8.06
CA GLN A 179 0.19 -4.34 6.74
C GLN A 179 -0.76 -3.35 6.06
N ILE A 180 -1.69 -2.74 6.80
CA ILE A 180 -2.57 -1.68 6.31
C ILE A 180 -1.75 -0.52 5.71
N LYS A 181 -0.68 -0.12 6.40
CA LYS A 181 0.21 0.95 5.95
C LYS A 181 1.07 0.53 4.76
N LEU A 182 1.66 -0.67 4.78
CA LEU A 182 2.54 -1.19 3.73
C LEU A 182 1.80 -1.40 2.41
N ARG A 183 0.60 -1.98 2.47
CA ARG A 183 -0.25 -2.29 1.31
C ARG A 183 -1.13 -1.12 0.89
N ASP A 184 -1.09 0.00 1.64
CA ASP A 184 -1.97 1.16 1.48
C ASP A 184 -3.46 0.80 1.39
N LEU A 185 -3.89 -0.16 2.24
CA LEU A 185 -5.28 -0.58 2.30
C LEU A 185 -6.15 0.60 2.74
N SER A 186 -7.28 0.79 2.08
CA SER A 186 -8.13 1.96 2.29
C SER A 186 -9.62 1.62 2.13
N GLY A 187 -10.49 2.50 2.59
CA GLY A 187 -11.92 2.27 2.64
C GLY A 187 -12.33 1.56 3.93
N LEU A 188 -13.37 0.74 3.84
CA LEU A 188 -13.84 -0.08 4.95
C LEU A 188 -12.94 -1.31 5.11
N ILE A 189 -12.49 -1.56 6.32
CA ILE A 189 -11.68 -2.73 6.68
C ILE A 189 -12.39 -3.43 7.83
N VAL A 190 -12.63 -4.72 7.66
CA VAL A 190 -13.25 -5.58 8.68
C VAL A 190 -12.23 -6.63 9.11
N ILE A 191 -11.99 -6.70 10.41
CA ILE A 191 -11.02 -7.62 11.01
C ILE A 191 -11.79 -8.61 11.86
N ASP A 192 -11.60 -9.90 11.59
CA ASP A 192 -12.15 -11.00 12.36
C ASP A 192 -11.12 -11.46 13.40
N PHE A 193 -11.32 -11.03 14.66
CA PHE A 193 -10.46 -11.40 15.78
C PHE A 193 -10.88 -12.77 16.33
N ILE A 194 -9.88 -13.56 16.75
CA ILE A 194 -10.16 -14.82 17.44
C ILE A 194 -11.05 -14.52 18.65
N ASP A 195 -12.11 -15.33 18.81
CA ASP A 195 -13.10 -15.15 19.86
C ASP A 195 -12.48 -15.04 21.25
N MET A 196 -12.93 -14.04 22.01
CA MET A 196 -12.56 -13.80 23.39
C MET A 196 -13.82 -13.59 24.22
N SER A 197 -14.04 -14.49 25.18
CA SER A 197 -15.18 -14.41 26.10
C SER A 197 -15.04 -13.22 27.06
N ASN A 198 -13.82 -12.88 27.46
CA ASN A 198 -13.57 -11.83 28.44
C ASN A 198 -13.61 -10.43 27.77
N PHE A 199 -14.52 -9.60 28.26
CA PHE A 199 -14.67 -8.21 27.80
C PHE A 199 -13.39 -7.36 27.99
N TYR A 200 -12.63 -7.57 29.06
CA TYR A 200 -11.38 -6.85 29.29
C TYR A 200 -10.31 -7.22 28.26
N ASN A 201 -10.29 -8.47 27.81
CA ASN A 201 -9.38 -8.91 26.73
C ASN A 201 -9.72 -8.21 25.42
N ARG A 202 -10.99 -8.16 25.04
CA ARG A 202 -11.45 -7.41 23.84
C ARG A 202 -11.03 -5.95 23.91
N ARG A 203 -11.24 -5.27 25.03
CA ARG A 203 -10.81 -3.87 25.22
C ARG A 203 -9.29 -3.69 25.13
N THR A 204 -8.53 -4.67 25.58
CA THR A 204 -7.07 -4.63 25.50
C THR A 204 -6.59 -4.71 24.06
N VAL A 205 -7.20 -5.58 23.24
CA VAL A 205 -6.94 -5.68 21.80
C VAL A 205 -7.35 -4.39 21.07
N GLU A 206 -8.53 -3.84 21.35
CA GLU A 206 -8.97 -2.56 20.78
C GLU A 206 -7.98 -1.42 21.07
N ARG A 207 -7.50 -1.34 22.32
CA ARG A 207 -6.50 -0.33 22.72
C ARG A 207 -5.19 -0.52 21.97
N LYS A 208 -4.68 -1.76 21.89
CA LYS A 208 -3.47 -2.10 21.14
C LYS A 208 -3.60 -1.71 19.67
N MET A 209 -4.74 -2.01 19.05
CA MET A 209 -5.03 -1.63 17.66
C MET A 209 -4.97 -0.11 17.47
N ARG A 210 -5.67 0.65 18.34
CA ARG A 210 -5.66 2.13 18.28
C ARG A 210 -4.27 2.72 18.47
N GLU A 211 -3.47 2.16 19.37
CA GLU A 211 -2.09 2.59 19.62
C GLU A 211 -1.18 2.32 18.41
N SER A 212 -1.30 1.13 17.83
CA SER A 212 -0.48 0.74 16.67
C SER A 212 -0.75 1.59 15.43
N ILE A 213 -2.00 1.97 15.20
CA ILE A 213 -2.43 2.78 14.06
C ILE A 213 -2.05 4.27 14.19
N ARG A 214 -1.80 4.78 15.38
CA ARG A 214 -1.44 6.20 15.59
C ARG A 214 -0.25 6.67 14.74
N LYS A 215 0.60 5.75 14.32
CA LYS A 215 1.77 6.04 13.46
C LYS A 215 1.41 6.20 11.98
N ASP A 216 0.18 5.95 11.59
CA ASP A 216 -0.28 6.19 10.22
C ASP A 216 -0.68 7.65 10.04
N ARG A 217 -0.30 8.22 8.90
CA ARG A 217 -0.65 9.60 8.52
C ARG A 217 -2.06 9.73 7.95
N ALA A 218 -2.69 8.60 7.57
CA ALA A 218 -4.06 8.60 7.08
C ALA A 218 -5.04 8.85 8.23
N ARG A 219 -6.17 9.49 7.90
CA ARG A 219 -7.29 9.57 8.84
C ARG A 219 -7.92 8.20 8.99
N ILE A 220 -7.92 7.67 10.22
CA ILE A 220 -8.47 6.36 10.54
C ILE A 220 -9.52 6.51 11.64
N GLN A 221 -10.65 5.83 11.47
CA GLN A 221 -11.67 5.66 12.49
C GLN A 221 -11.71 4.17 12.86
N VAL A 222 -11.66 3.85 14.14
CA VAL A 222 -11.64 2.47 14.65
C VAL A 222 -12.85 2.27 15.53
N GLY A 223 -13.68 1.29 15.19
CA GLY A 223 -14.83 0.85 15.96
C GLY A 223 -14.46 0.13 17.26
N LYS A 224 -15.40 -0.60 17.81
CA LYS A 224 -15.23 -1.57 18.91
C LYS A 224 -15.34 -2.97 18.34
N ILE A 225 -14.79 -3.95 19.03
CA ILE A 225 -15.01 -5.36 18.70
C ILE A 225 -16.47 -5.68 19.04
N SER A 226 -17.22 -6.13 18.04
CA SER A 226 -18.62 -6.53 18.16
C SER A 226 -18.76 -7.83 18.96
N ASN A 227 -20.01 -8.23 19.25
CA ASN A 227 -20.30 -9.51 19.87
C ASN A 227 -19.95 -10.72 18.97
N PHE A 228 -19.75 -10.47 17.67
CA PHE A 228 -19.34 -11.47 16.69
C PHE A 228 -17.82 -11.53 16.47
N GLY A 229 -17.00 -10.89 17.32
CA GLY A 229 -15.54 -10.85 17.15
C GLY A 229 -15.03 -9.82 16.13
N LEU A 230 -15.92 -9.18 15.38
CA LEU A 230 -15.56 -8.30 14.28
C LEU A 230 -15.19 -6.89 14.76
N LEU A 231 -14.07 -6.35 14.28
CA LEU A 231 -13.70 -4.96 14.42
C LEU A 231 -13.80 -4.28 13.07
N GLU A 232 -14.64 -3.26 13.01
CA GLU A 232 -14.81 -2.42 11.82
C GLU A 232 -13.96 -1.17 11.96
N MET A 233 -13.28 -0.81 10.88
CA MET A 233 -12.53 0.44 10.80
C MET A 233 -12.57 1.03 9.40
N THR A 234 -12.34 2.34 9.30
CA THR A 234 -12.20 3.01 8.02
C THR A 234 -10.85 3.71 7.94
N ARG A 235 -10.22 3.65 6.78
CA ARG A 235 -8.97 4.37 6.50
C ARG A 235 -9.12 5.20 5.24
N GLN A 236 -8.76 6.46 5.35
CA GLN A 236 -8.76 7.38 4.21
C GLN A 236 -7.79 6.91 3.12
N ARG A 237 -8.26 6.89 1.88
CA ARG A 237 -7.41 6.61 0.71
C ARG A 237 -6.42 7.76 0.52
N LEU A 238 -5.13 7.44 0.51
CA LEU A 238 -4.06 8.43 0.30
C LEU A 238 -3.61 8.50 -1.16
N ARG A 239 -3.74 7.39 -1.89
CA ARG A 239 -3.32 7.24 -3.30
C ARG A 239 -4.35 6.44 -4.06
N GLU A 240 -4.30 6.50 -5.38
CA GLU A 240 -5.00 5.51 -6.20
C GLU A 240 -4.41 4.13 -5.94
N GLY A 241 -5.29 3.11 -5.90
CA GLY A 241 -4.86 1.74 -5.64
C GLY A 241 -3.87 1.28 -6.71
N SER A 242 -2.67 0.89 -6.28
CA SER A 242 -1.63 0.37 -7.18
C SER A 242 -1.85 -1.10 -7.56
N ILE A 243 -2.68 -1.82 -6.82
CA ILE A 243 -2.98 -3.24 -7.02
C ILE A 243 -4.44 -3.35 -7.45
N LYS A 244 -4.66 -3.94 -8.62
CA LYS A 244 -5.97 -4.37 -9.09
C LYS A 244 -6.04 -5.89 -9.01
N TRP A 245 -7.07 -6.39 -8.34
CA TRP A 245 -7.34 -7.81 -8.28
C TRP A 245 -8.27 -8.17 -9.43
N GLU A 246 -7.84 -9.11 -10.29
CA GLU A 246 -8.66 -9.62 -11.37
C GLU A 246 -8.90 -11.11 -11.17
N THR A 247 -10.15 -11.52 -11.25
CA THR A 247 -10.51 -12.94 -11.24
C THR A 247 -10.39 -13.46 -12.67
N SER A 248 -9.47 -14.39 -12.89
CA SER A 248 -9.33 -15.09 -14.16
C SER A 248 -9.59 -16.57 -14.02
N LEU A 249 -10.01 -17.20 -15.10
CA LEU A 249 -10.15 -18.65 -15.13
C LEU A 249 -8.78 -19.32 -14.96
N SER A 250 -8.71 -20.42 -14.22
CA SER A 250 -7.51 -21.26 -14.20
C SER A 250 -7.17 -21.72 -15.62
N LEU A 251 -5.90 -22.06 -15.85
CA LEU A 251 -5.44 -22.55 -17.15
C LEU A 251 -6.24 -23.74 -17.64
N GLU A 252 -6.58 -24.66 -16.75
CA GLU A 252 -7.43 -25.80 -17.02
C GLU A 252 -8.84 -25.39 -17.47
N SER A 253 -9.54 -24.61 -16.65
CA SER A 253 -10.91 -24.15 -16.94
C SER A 253 -10.97 -23.32 -18.22
N PHE A 254 -9.94 -22.51 -18.47
CA PHE A 254 -9.86 -21.73 -19.69
C PHE A 254 -9.62 -22.60 -20.92
N SER A 255 -8.77 -23.61 -20.83
CA SER A 255 -8.52 -24.60 -21.90
C SER A 255 -9.76 -25.39 -22.23
N GLN A 256 -10.47 -25.91 -21.23
CA GLN A 256 -11.75 -26.63 -21.42
C GLN A 256 -12.80 -25.72 -22.06
N LYS A 257 -12.88 -24.45 -21.67
CA LYS A 257 -13.82 -23.50 -22.27
C LYS A 257 -13.51 -23.28 -23.76
N ILE A 258 -12.23 -23.22 -24.14
CA ILE A 258 -11.81 -23.10 -25.53
C ILE A 258 -12.20 -24.34 -26.33
N ILE A 259 -11.93 -25.55 -25.83
CA ILE A 259 -12.30 -26.81 -26.51
C ILE A 259 -13.81 -26.85 -26.73
N LYS A 260 -14.62 -26.64 -25.71
CA LYS A 260 -16.09 -26.59 -25.82
C LYS A 260 -16.57 -25.56 -26.84
N LYS A 261 -15.91 -24.42 -26.96
CA LYS A 261 -16.23 -23.41 -27.98
C LYS A 261 -15.90 -23.90 -29.39
N ILE A 262 -14.79 -24.60 -29.56
CA ILE A 262 -14.38 -25.19 -30.85
C ILE A 262 -15.37 -26.30 -31.26
N GLU A 263 -15.72 -27.19 -30.37
CA GLU A 263 -16.72 -28.25 -30.59
C GLU A 263 -18.07 -27.66 -31.01
N LEU A 264 -18.53 -26.63 -30.31
CA LEU A 264 -19.78 -25.96 -30.65
C LEU A 264 -19.75 -25.33 -32.05
N LEU A 265 -18.63 -24.72 -32.43
CA LEU A 265 -18.44 -24.13 -33.76
C LEU A 265 -18.36 -25.19 -34.83
N ALA A 266 -17.67 -26.32 -34.59
CA ALA A 266 -17.62 -27.48 -35.49
C ALA A 266 -19.02 -28.02 -35.76
N PHE A 267 -19.81 -28.19 -34.69
CA PHE A 267 -21.19 -28.66 -34.79
C PHE A 267 -22.08 -27.70 -35.59
N LYS A 268 -22.05 -26.41 -35.24
CA LYS A 268 -22.85 -25.38 -35.94
C LYS A 268 -22.52 -25.26 -37.42
N ASN A 269 -21.23 -25.30 -37.76
CA ASN A 269 -20.77 -25.14 -39.15
C ASN A 269 -20.69 -26.48 -39.91
N LYS A 270 -21.04 -27.62 -39.29
CA LYS A 270 -20.90 -28.96 -39.85
C LYS A 270 -19.51 -29.23 -40.46
N THR A 271 -18.47 -28.74 -39.83
CA THR A 271 -17.08 -28.85 -40.25
C THR A 271 -16.32 -29.88 -39.45
N LYS A 272 -15.43 -30.66 -40.09
CA LYS A 272 -14.58 -31.67 -39.43
C LYS A 272 -13.25 -31.10 -38.96
N SER A 273 -12.91 -29.91 -39.34
CA SER A 273 -11.65 -29.24 -38.91
C SER A 273 -11.86 -27.75 -38.69
N ILE A 274 -11.27 -27.24 -37.62
CA ILE A 274 -11.27 -25.82 -37.25
C ILE A 274 -9.85 -25.42 -36.93
N ARG A 275 -9.40 -24.29 -37.51
CA ARG A 275 -8.13 -23.69 -37.13
C ARG A 275 -8.39 -22.60 -36.10
N ALA A 276 -7.78 -22.73 -34.91
CA ALA A 276 -7.88 -21.76 -33.84
C ALA A 276 -6.50 -21.19 -33.47
N SER A 277 -6.43 -19.88 -33.22
CA SER A 277 -5.26 -19.23 -32.65
C SER A 277 -5.46 -19.10 -31.14
N ILE A 278 -4.60 -19.69 -30.36
CA ILE A 278 -4.70 -19.76 -28.91
C ILE A 278 -3.34 -19.40 -28.26
N PRO A 279 -3.31 -18.90 -27.00
CA PRO A 279 -2.06 -18.64 -26.28
C PRO A 279 -1.19 -19.91 -26.14
N SER A 280 0.13 -19.75 -26.26
CA SER A 280 1.09 -20.88 -26.23
C SER A 280 0.96 -21.75 -24.99
N LYS A 281 0.71 -21.15 -23.81
CA LYS A 281 0.51 -21.88 -22.55
C LYS A 281 -0.74 -22.77 -22.57
N VAL A 282 -1.82 -22.29 -23.19
CA VAL A 282 -3.06 -23.05 -23.36
C VAL A 282 -2.86 -24.19 -24.34
N LYS A 283 -2.16 -23.95 -25.44
CA LYS A 283 -1.81 -25.01 -26.42
C LYS A 283 -1.02 -26.12 -25.73
N LEU A 284 0.04 -25.78 -25.01
CA LEU A 284 0.86 -26.76 -24.30
C LEU A 284 0.02 -27.58 -23.31
N TYR A 285 -0.88 -26.94 -22.56
CA TYR A 285 -1.74 -27.62 -21.62
C TYR A 285 -2.71 -28.60 -22.32
N ILE A 286 -3.31 -28.17 -23.44
CA ILE A 286 -4.22 -29.02 -24.23
C ILE A 286 -3.46 -30.24 -24.77
N ASP A 287 -2.31 -30.02 -25.39
CA ASP A 287 -1.47 -31.06 -26.00
C ASP A 287 -0.96 -32.07 -24.95
N THR A 288 -0.79 -31.64 -23.69
CA THR A 288 -0.25 -32.52 -22.63
C THR A 288 -1.34 -33.26 -21.84
N ASN A 289 -2.52 -32.64 -21.62
CA ASN A 289 -3.51 -33.15 -20.66
C ASN A 289 -4.87 -33.46 -21.27
N LEU A 290 -5.16 -32.97 -22.48
CA LEU A 290 -6.53 -33.06 -23.08
C LEU A 290 -6.52 -33.61 -24.52
N ALA A 291 -5.35 -33.94 -25.06
CA ALA A 291 -5.21 -34.52 -26.42
C ALA A 291 -5.41 -36.03 -26.45
#